data_8d5d10484e9a20447302389c930cc4ac
#
_entry.id   8d5d10484e9a20447302389c930cc4ac
#
_cell.length_a   1.000
_cell.length_b   1.000
_cell.length_c   1.000
_cell.angle_alpha   90.00
_cell.angle_beta   90.00
_cell.angle_gamma   90.00
#
_symmetry.space_group_name_H-M   'P 1'
#
loop_
_entity.id
_entity.type
_entity.pdbx_description
1 polymer ?
#
loop_
_entity_poly.entity_id
_entity_poly.type
_entity_poly.pdbx_seq_one_letter_code
_entity_poly.pdbx_strand_id
1 'polypeptide(L)'
;ATYCKNIGVKYLTVYAFSTENWKRSETEVSAIMALLKKYLLEAVDTMERDHIRLHFFGDMTPIAPELRALAHETDEITEHLSKDDFQANVCLNYGGRDEILRAVRRFAAECAEGKRKPEDLDETLFSTYLDSAGIPDPELIIRPSGEQRLSNFLLWQCAYSEFYYTDTLWPDFDEEELDKAIAAYQSRDRRFGGVKK
;
A
#
# COMPACT_ATOMS: atom_id res chain seq x y z
N ALA A 1 9.32 9.33 -2.19
CA ALA A 1 8.85 9.44 -0.80
C ALA A 1 9.12 10.85 -0.25
N THR A 2 10.37 11.31 -0.24
CA THR A 2 10.77 12.60 0.35
C THR A 2 9.98 13.79 -0.22
N TYR A 3 9.77 13.84 -1.54
CA TYR A 3 8.94 14.87 -2.16
C TYR A 3 7.48 14.83 -1.66
N CYS A 4 6.85 13.65 -1.61
CA CYS A 4 5.51 13.49 -1.07
C CYS A 4 5.39 14.05 0.35
N LYS A 5 6.37 13.73 1.22
CA LYS A 5 6.45 14.30 2.57
C LYS A 5 6.51 15.82 2.54
N ASN A 6 7.40 16.40 1.72
CA ASN A 6 7.63 17.85 1.66
C ASN A 6 6.40 18.64 1.21
N ILE A 7 5.55 18.06 0.36
CA ILE A 7 4.30 18.68 -0.10
C ILE A 7 3.10 18.37 0.80
N GLY A 8 3.31 17.68 1.94
CA GLY A 8 2.30 17.44 2.96
C GLY A 8 1.41 16.22 2.74
N VAL A 9 1.77 15.32 1.82
CA VAL A 9 1.15 13.98 1.73
C VAL A 9 1.43 13.24 3.03
N LYS A 10 0.43 12.59 3.61
CA LYS A 10 0.58 11.84 4.86
C LYS A 10 0.89 10.36 4.63
N TYR A 11 0.30 9.77 3.62
CA TYR A 11 0.44 8.35 3.30
C TYR A 11 0.75 8.17 1.83
N LEU A 12 1.80 7.42 1.54
CA LEU A 12 2.13 6.95 0.19
C LEU A 12 2.13 5.43 0.19
N THR A 13 1.32 4.80 -0.65
CA THR A 13 1.33 3.35 -0.82
C THR A 13 1.83 2.99 -2.21
N VAL A 14 2.87 2.17 -2.28
CA VAL A 14 3.50 1.74 -3.55
C VAL A 14 3.39 0.24 -3.75
N TYR A 15 3.17 -0.19 -4.99
CA TYR A 15 3.07 -1.59 -5.37
C TYR A 15 4.42 -2.12 -5.82
N ALA A 16 5.18 -2.73 -4.91
CA ALA A 16 6.51 -3.23 -5.20
C ALA A 16 6.51 -4.62 -5.84
N PHE A 17 5.66 -5.55 -5.33
CA PHE A 17 5.56 -6.92 -5.85
C PHE A 17 4.17 -7.51 -5.59
N SER A 18 3.48 -7.91 -6.65
CA SER A 18 2.15 -8.52 -6.55
C SER A 18 2.21 -10.04 -6.40
N THR A 19 1.14 -10.63 -5.86
CA THR A 19 0.95 -12.09 -5.82
C THR A 19 1.01 -12.73 -7.22
N GLU A 20 0.62 -12.01 -8.26
CA GLU A 20 0.67 -12.47 -9.64
C GLU A 20 2.09 -12.48 -10.23
N ASN A 21 3.02 -11.71 -9.66
CA ASN A 21 4.39 -11.62 -10.16
C ASN A 21 5.21 -12.92 -9.98
N TRP A 22 4.78 -13.81 -9.09
CA TRP A 22 5.38 -15.14 -8.98
C TRP A 22 5.29 -15.98 -10.26
N LYS A 23 4.39 -15.62 -11.18
CA LYS A 23 4.27 -16.27 -12.50
C LYS A 23 5.34 -15.85 -13.52
N ARG A 24 6.16 -14.85 -13.17
CA ARG A 24 7.28 -14.41 -14.01
C ARG A 24 8.42 -15.42 -13.96
N SER A 25 9.41 -15.28 -14.84
CA SER A 25 10.58 -16.14 -14.81
C SER A 25 11.32 -16.05 -13.46
N GLU A 26 11.95 -17.15 -13.04
CA GLU A 26 12.73 -17.18 -11.80
C GLU A 26 13.86 -16.12 -11.80
N THR A 27 14.47 -15.86 -12.95
CA THR A 27 15.49 -14.83 -13.12
C THR A 27 14.93 -13.44 -12.81
N GLU A 28 13.74 -13.14 -13.30
CA GLU A 28 13.08 -11.86 -13.11
C GLU A 28 12.66 -11.66 -11.64
N VAL A 29 12.04 -12.69 -11.04
CA VAL A 29 11.66 -12.69 -9.63
C VAL A 29 12.88 -12.48 -8.74
N SER A 30 13.96 -13.24 -9.00
CA SER A 30 15.21 -13.12 -8.23
C SER A 30 15.83 -11.73 -8.34
N ALA A 31 15.81 -11.13 -9.53
CA ALA A 31 16.33 -9.77 -9.75
C ALA A 31 15.51 -8.72 -8.97
N ILE A 32 14.17 -8.84 -8.98
CA ILE A 32 13.28 -7.94 -8.22
C ILE A 32 13.53 -8.08 -6.71
N MET A 33 13.65 -9.30 -6.20
CA MET A 33 13.90 -9.54 -4.77
C MET A 33 15.28 -9.04 -4.34
N ALA A 34 16.30 -9.20 -5.18
CA ALA A 34 17.64 -8.65 -4.93
C ALA A 34 17.64 -7.11 -4.89
N LEU A 35 16.91 -6.48 -5.82
CA LEU A 35 16.76 -5.04 -5.86
C LEU A 35 16.01 -4.52 -4.61
N LEU A 36 14.94 -5.20 -4.23
CA LEU A 36 14.18 -4.86 -3.03
C LEU A 36 15.04 -4.97 -1.77
N LYS A 37 15.81 -6.07 -1.62
CA LYS A 37 16.77 -6.22 -0.50
C LYS A 37 17.76 -5.06 -0.44
N LYS A 38 18.33 -4.68 -1.60
CA LYS A 38 19.26 -3.54 -1.68
C LYS A 38 18.60 -2.26 -1.20
N TYR A 39 17.41 -1.93 -1.69
CA TYR A 39 16.70 -0.70 -1.31
C TYR A 39 16.28 -0.71 0.17
N LEU A 40 15.91 -1.84 0.74
CA LEU A 40 15.58 -1.92 2.16
C LEU A 40 16.81 -1.67 3.04
N LEU A 41 17.98 -2.23 2.67
CA LEU A 41 19.22 -1.96 3.40
C LEU A 41 19.61 -0.47 3.36
N GLU A 42 19.44 0.19 2.21
CA GLU A 42 19.68 1.62 2.05
C GLU A 42 18.61 2.48 2.75
N ALA A 43 17.39 1.96 2.88
CA ALA A 43 16.27 2.68 3.47
C ALA A 43 16.39 2.83 4.98
N VAL A 44 16.89 1.83 5.70
CA VAL A 44 16.96 1.84 7.17
C VAL A 44 17.60 3.14 7.70
N ASP A 45 18.81 3.45 7.23
CA ASP A 45 19.54 4.65 7.66
C ASP A 45 18.86 5.96 7.22
N THR A 46 18.13 5.91 6.10
CA THR A 46 17.51 7.09 5.48
C THR A 46 16.15 7.38 6.10
N MET A 47 15.34 6.36 6.38
CA MET A 47 13.97 6.51 6.87
C MET A 47 13.92 7.14 8.26
N GLU A 48 14.79 6.70 9.17
CA GLU A 48 14.87 7.27 10.51
C GLU A 48 15.35 8.73 10.46
N ARG A 49 16.42 9.01 9.72
CA ARG A 49 16.93 10.38 9.56
C ARG A 49 15.88 11.32 8.95
N ASP A 50 15.15 10.86 7.97
CA ASP A 50 14.18 11.67 7.25
C ASP A 50 12.79 11.62 7.90
N HIS A 51 12.63 10.96 9.06
CA HIS A 51 11.35 10.77 9.77
C HIS A 51 10.27 10.21 8.86
N ILE A 52 10.57 9.14 8.15
CA ILE A 52 9.64 8.41 7.28
C ILE A 52 9.34 7.07 7.94
N ARG A 53 8.10 6.87 8.37
CA ARG A 53 7.65 5.54 8.80
C ARG A 53 7.51 4.64 7.58
N LEU A 54 8.08 3.43 7.66
CA LEU A 54 7.90 2.40 6.64
C LEU A 54 6.98 1.30 7.17
N HIS A 55 6.05 0.86 6.35
CA HIS A 55 5.13 -0.23 6.69
C HIS A 55 4.91 -1.15 5.49
N PHE A 56 4.64 -2.45 5.74
CA PHE A 56 4.49 -3.44 4.67
C PHE A 56 3.11 -4.05 4.64
N PHE A 57 2.51 -4.10 3.45
CA PHE A 57 1.27 -4.83 3.16
C PHE A 57 1.60 -6.10 2.37
N GLY A 58 0.89 -7.18 2.65
CA GLY A 58 0.98 -8.43 1.93
C GLY A 58 1.35 -9.63 2.79
N ASP A 59 1.21 -10.81 2.21
CA ASP A 59 1.62 -12.04 2.89
C ASP A 59 3.13 -12.25 2.75
N MET A 60 3.85 -12.07 3.84
CA MET A 60 5.30 -12.21 3.89
C MET A 60 5.76 -13.68 3.98
N THR A 61 4.84 -14.64 4.13
CA THR A 61 5.16 -16.07 4.31
C THR A 61 6.00 -16.66 3.17
N PRO A 62 5.70 -16.39 1.87
CA PRO A 62 6.49 -16.90 0.74
C PRO A 62 7.81 -16.16 0.51
N ILE A 63 8.01 -15.01 1.17
CA ILE A 63 9.20 -14.18 1.01
C ILE A 63 10.39 -14.85 1.71
N ALA A 64 11.57 -14.79 1.08
CA ALA A 64 12.80 -15.35 1.64
C ALA A 64 13.03 -14.86 3.09
N PRO A 65 13.43 -15.75 4.02
CA PRO A 65 13.53 -15.41 5.45
C PRO A 65 14.36 -14.15 5.75
N GLU A 66 15.47 -13.97 5.03
CA GLU A 66 16.33 -12.80 5.20
C GLU A 66 15.63 -11.50 4.83
N LEU A 67 14.91 -11.48 3.71
CA LEU A 67 14.20 -10.29 3.23
C LEU A 67 13.00 -9.98 4.14
N ARG A 68 12.33 -11.03 4.61
CA ARG A 68 11.22 -10.90 5.57
C ARG A 68 11.71 -10.33 6.90
N ALA A 69 12.85 -10.82 7.42
CA ALA A 69 13.45 -10.30 8.64
C ALA A 69 13.84 -8.82 8.50
N LEU A 70 14.46 -8.45 7.36
CA LEU A 70 14.83 -7.07 7.07
C LEU A 70 13.61 -6.14 6.97
N ALA A 71 12.55 -6.58 6.31
CA ALA A 71 11.30 -5.81 6.23
C ALA A 71 10.66 -5.59 7.61
N HIS A 72 10.65 -6.62 8.44
CA HIS A 72 10.13 -6.54 9.82
C HIS A 72 10.99 -5.60 10.68
N GLU A 73 12.31 -5.74 10.62
CA GLU A 73 13.25 -4.86 11.33
C GLU A 73 13.06 -3.39 10.91
N THR A 74 12.88 -3.13 9.62
CA THR A 74 12.65 -1.77 9.11
C THR A 74 11.32 -1.18 9.60
N ASP A 75 10.26 -1.99 9.64
CA ASP A 75 8.95 -1.58 10.19
C ASP A 75 9.06 -1.26 11.69
N GLU A 76 9.72 -2.14 12.48
CA GLU A 76 9.93 -1.94 13.91
C GLU A 76 10.79 -0.70 14.23
N ILE A 77 11.91 -0.49 13.51
CA ILE A 77 12.79 0.66 13.71
C ILE A 77 12.04 1.97 13.49
N THR A 78 11.11 2.00 12.53
CA THR A 78 10.35 3.21 12.19
C THR A 78 9.00 3.33 12.93
N GLU A 79 8.60 2.32 13.72
CA GLU A 79 7.30 2.31 14.43
C GLU A 79 7.16 3.44 15.45
N HIS A 80 8.28 3.87 16.06
CA HIS A 80 8.29 4.96 17.04
C HIS A 80 8.04 6.34 16.42
N LEU A 81 8.13 6.47 15.09
CA LEU A 81 7.84 7.71 14.38
C LEU A 81 6.35 8.05 14.52
N SER A 82 6.08 9.31 14.77
CA SER A 82 4.73 9.81 15.04
C SER A 82 3.78 9.52 13.88
N LYS A 83 2.50 9.30 14.21
CA LYS A 83 1.42 9.24 13.20
C LYS A 83 1.26 10.55 12.41
N ASP A 84 1.83 11.64 12.91
CA ASP A 84 1.87 12.93 12.22
C ASP A 84 2.99 13.04 11.19
N ASP A 85 3.96 12.10 11.25
CA ASP A 85 5.01 11.97 10.26
C ASP A 85 4.49 11.29 8.99
N PHE A 86 5.30 11.37 7.93
CA PHE A 86 4.96 10.73 6.66
C PHE A 86 5.14 9.20 6.75
N GLN A 87 4.14 8.46 6.29
CA GLN A 87 4.20 7.00 6.23
C GLN A 87 4.23 6.51 4.78
N ALA A 88 5.24 5.71 4.45
CA ALA A 88 5.33 4.98 3.19
C ALA A 88 4.94 3.51 3.41
N ASN A 89 3.92 3.04 2.69
CA ASN A 89 3.47 1.65 2.71
C ASN A 89 3.98 0.94 1.46
N VAL A 90 4.62 -0.19 1.63
CA VAL A 90 5.16 -1.00 0.53
C VAL A 90 4.35 -2.29 0.41
N CYS A 91 3.62 -2.42 -0.70
CA CYS A 91 2.90 -3.65 -1.01
C CYS A 91 3.87 -4.70 -1.58
N LEU A 92 4.20 -5.70 -0.75
CA LEU A 92 5.13 -6.79 -1.08
C LEU A 92 4.41 -8.14 -0.98
N ASN A 93 4.45 -8.92 -2.04
CA ASN A 93 3.61 -10.11 -2.19
C ASN A 93 2.15 -9.84 -1.82
N TYR A 94 1.67 -8.71 -2.34
CA TYR A 94 0.35 -8.19 -2.07
C TYR A 94 -0.61 -8.46 -3.22
N GLY A 95 -1.88 -8.63 -2.89
CA GLY A 95 -3.00 -8.63 -3.81
C GLY A 95 -4.29 -8.43 -3.03
N GLY A 96 -5.14 -7.50 -3.48
CA GLY A 96 -6.37 -7.14 -2.74
C GLY A 96 -7.32 -8.31 -2.53
N ARG A 97 -7.42 -9.24 -3.49
CA ARG A 97 -8.21 -10.47 -3.31
C ARG A 97 -7.63 -11.39 -2.24
N ASP A 98 -6.31 -11.53 -2.21
CA ASP A 98 -5.61 -12.32 -1.19
C ASP A 98 -5.78 -11.67 0.20
N GLU A 99 -5.58 -10.38 0.30
CA GLU A 99 -5.78 -9.60 1.53
C GLU A 99 -7.19 -9.80 2.09
N ILE A 100 -8.23 -9.63 1.25
CA ILE A 100 -9.63 -9.87 1.65
C ILE A 100 -9.83 -11.29 2.16
N LEU A 101 -9.30 -12.30 1.47
CA LEU A 101 -9.41 -13.69 1.89
C LEU A 101 -8.68 -13.96 3.21
N ARG A 102 -7.51 -13.36 3.44
CA ARG A 102 -6.79 -13.44 4.71
C ARG A 102 -7.58 -12.81 5.85
N ALA A 103 -8.16 -11.63 5.61
CA ALA A 103 -9.02 -10.93 6.57
C ALA A 103 -10.25 -11.78 6.94
N VAL A 104 -10.96 -12.34 5.94
CA VAL A 104 -12.13 -13.22 6.16
C VAL A 104 -11.75 -14.47 6.97
N ARG A 105 -10.60 -15.09 6.65
CA ARG A 105 -10.15 -16.29 7.40
C ARG A 105 -9.84 -15.96 8.86
N ARG A 106 -9.21 -14.83 9.15
CA ARG A 106 -8.97 -14.36 10.53
C ARG A 106 -10.27 -14.15 11.30
N PHE A 107 -11.23 -13.44 10.71
CA PHE A 107 -12.54 -13.23 11.31
C PHE A 107 -13.29 -14.55 11.54
N ALA A 108 -13.29 -15.45 10.56
CA ALA A 108 -13.95 -16.76 10.69
C ALA A 108 -13.32 -17.62 11.82
N ALA A 109 -12.00 -17.56 11.99
CA ALA A 109 -11.31 -18.23 13.08
C ALA A 109 -11.75 -17.67 14.45
N GLU A 110 -11.85 -16.36 14.61
CA GLU A 110 -12.37 -15.74 15.84
C GLU A 110 -13.82 -16.12 16.13
N CYS A 111 -14.66 -16.27 15.09
CA CYS A 111 -16.02 -16.79 15.25
C CYS A 111 -16.01 -18.25 15.74
N ALA A 112 -15.16 -19.09 15.17
CA ALA A 112 -15.03 -20.49 15.58
C ALA A 112 -14.53 -20.65 17.02
N GLU A 113 -13.70 -19.71 17.48
CA GLU A 113 -13.21 -19.64 18.88
C GLU A 113 -14.22 -18.99 19.83
N GLY A 114 -15.36 -18.51 19.35
CA GLY A 114 -16.39 -17.84 20.16
C GLY A 114 -16.02 -16.41 20.59
N LYS A 115 -14.98 -15.82 20.03
CA LYS A 115 -14.54 -14.44 20.30
C LYS A 115 -15.40 -13.40 19.58
N ARG A 116 -16.01 -13.79 18.47
CA ARG A 116 -16.87 -12.97 17.62
C ARG A 116 -18.09 -13.77 17.17
N LYS A 117 -19.10 -13.05 16.68
CA LYS A 117 -20.26 -13.64 15.99
C LYS A 117 -20.29 -13.12 14.55
N PRO A 118 -20.86 -13.88 13.59
CA PRO A 118 -20.99 -13.43 12.21
C PRO A 118 -21.67 -12.05 12.06
N GLU A 119 -22.63 -11.76 12.95
CA GLU A 119 -23.39 -10.52 12.96
C GLU A 119 -22.57 -9.29 13.42
N ASP A 120 -21.42 -9.51 14.04
CA ASP A 120 -20.52 -8.43 14.47
C ASP A 120 -19.79 -7.80 13.28
N LEU A 121 -19.77 -8.50 12.11
CA LEU A 121 -19.01 -8.04 10.95
C LEU A 121 -19.73 -6.90 10.23
N ASP A 122 -19.13 -5.73 10.30
CA ASP A 122 -19.46 -4.56 9.49
C ASP A 122 -18.21 -4.04 8.74
N GLU A 123 -18.37 -3.00 7.92
CA GLU A 123 -17.27 -2.43 7.15
C GLU A 123 -16.13 -1.90 8.05
N THR A 124 -16.48 -1.32 9.19
CA THR A 124 -15.52 -0.76 10.15
C THR A 124 -14.69 -1.87 10.78
N LEU A 125 -15.36 -2.90 11.29
CA LEU A 125 -14.67 -4.04 11.87
C LEU A 125 -13.84 -4.79 10.82
N PHE A 126 -14.39 -5.00 9.61
CA PHE A 126 -13.67 -5.68 8.54
C PHE A 126 -12.37 -4.95 8.17
N SER A 127 -12.39 -3.62 8.11
CA SER A 127 -11.20 -2.80 7.82
C SER A 127 -10.08 -3.01 8.85
N THR A 128 -10.40 -3.42 10.08
CA THR A 128 -9.36 -3.73 11.10
C THR A 128 -8.63 -5.05 10.84
N TYR A 129 -9.13 -5.90 9.96
CA TYR A 129 -8.49 -7.15 9.56
C TYR A 129 -7.62 -6.99 8.31
N LEU A 130 -7.67 -5.85 7.62
CA LEU A 130 -6.86 -5.58 6.44
C LEU A 130 -5.43 -5.19 6.81
N ASP A 131 -4.51 -5.30 5.87
CA ASP A 131 -3.11 -4.88 6.05
C ASP A 131 -3.01 -3.36 6.27
N SER A 132 -3.99 -2.61 5.78
CA SER A 132 -4.13 -1.16 5.94
C SER A 132 -4.82 -0.74 7.24
N ALA A 133 -4.99 -1.64 8.22
CA ALA A 133 -5.69 -1.32 9.47
C ALA A 133 -5.11 -0.08 10.16
N GLY A 134 -5.97 0.90 10.47
CA GLY A 134 -5.58 2.17 11.09
C GLY A 134 -4.99 3.21 10.14
N ILE A 135 -4.91 2.92 8.84
CA ILE A 135 -4.50 3.83 7.78
C ILE A 135 -5.77 4.25 7.01
N PRO A 136 -5.97 5.53 6.71
CA PRO A 136 -7.12 5.98 5.94
C PRO A 136 -7.10 5.44 4.51
N ASP A 137 -8.28 5.27 3.93
CA ASP A 137 -8.43 4.91 2.53
C ASP A 137 -7.77 5.97 1.62
N PRO A 138 -7.12 5.55 0.51
CA PRO A 138 -6.45 6.46 -0.39
C PRO A 138 -7.45 7.38 -1.09
N GLU A 139 -7.16 8.66 -1.11
CA GLU A 139 -7.98 9.64 -1.83
C GLU A 139 -7.69 9.63 -3.33
N LEU A 140 -6.45 9.30 -3.72
CA LEU A 140 -5.96 9.30 -5.10
C LEU A 140 -5.19 8.02 -5.41
N ILE A 141 -5.60 7.34 -6.47
CA ILE A 141 -4.86 6.23 -7.08
C ILE A 141 -4.22 6.73 -8.38
N ILE A 142 -2.91 6.61 -8.48
CA ILE A 142 -2.16 6.98 -9.68
C ILE A 142 -1.72 5.71 -10.40
N ARG A 143 -2.04 5.60 -11.68
CA ARG A 143 -1.62 4.48 -12.52
C ARG A 143 -0.82 4.97 -13.71
N PRO A 144 0.52 4.83 -13.67
CA PRO A 144 1.40 5.11 -14.80
C PRO A 144 1.33 4.05 -15.91
N SER A 145 2.06 4.30 -17.00
CA SER A 145 2.31 3.38 -18.12
C SER A 145 1.12 3.14 -19.05
N GLY A 146 0.18 4.08 -19.15
CA GLY A 146 -0.98 4.00 -20.05
C GLY A 146 -2.02 2.94 -19.70
N GLU A 147 -1.87 2.29 -18.57
CA GLU A 147 -2.74 1.20 -18.14
C GLU A 147 -3.92 1.71 -17.29
N GLN A 148 -5.14 1.26 -17.61
CA GLN A 148 -6.37 1.73 -16.94
C GLN A 148 -7.03 0.59 -16.15
N ARG A 149 -6.26 -0.13 -15.36
CA ARG A 149 -6.73 -1.21 -14.50
C ARG A 149 -6.03 -1.18 -13.15
N LEU A 150 -6.69 -1.65 -12.09
CA LEU A 150 -6.13 -1.72 -10.73
C LEU A 150 -5.09 -2.83 -10.55
N SER A 151 -5.14 -3.87 -11.35
CA SER A 151 -4.26 -5.04 -11.21
C SER A 151 -4.25 -5.61 -9.79
N ASN A 152 -5.43 -5.75 -9.19
CA ASN A 152 -5.58 -6.31 -7.83
C ASN A 152 -4.97 -5.43 -6.71
N PHE A 153 -4.77 -4.14 -6.96
CA PHE A 153 -4.21 -3.19 -5.99
C PHE A 153 -5.31 -2.55 -5.15
N LEU A 154 -5.21 -2.60 -3.83
CA LEU A 154 -6.06 -1.93 -2.82
C LEU A 154 -7.57 -2.00 -3.11
N LEU A 155 -8.11 -3.20 -3.45
CA LEU A 155 -9.49 -3.35 -3.94
C LEU A 155 -10.55 -2.88 -2.95
N TRP A 156 -10.35 -3.10 -1.66
CA TRP A 156 -11.27 -2.63 -0.62
C TRP A 156 -11.13 -1.13 -0.42
N GLN A 157 -9.92 -0.68 -0.26
CA GLN A 157 -9.58 0.68 0.15
C GLN A 157 -9.86 1.73 -0.94
N CYS A 158 -9.85 1.34 -2.22
CA CYS A 158 -10.05 2.28 -3.34
C CYS A 158 -11.51 2.55 -3.69
N ALA A 159 -12.48 2.09 -2.86
CA ALA A 159 -13.91 2.17 -3.15
C ALA A 159 -14.40 3.60 -3.48
N TYR A 160 -13.78 4.62 -2.87
CA TYR A 160 -14.10 6.04 -3.10
C TYR A 160 -12.91 6.87 -3.55
N SER A 161 -11.83 6.21 -4.01
CA SER A 161 -10.64 6.89 -4.53
C SER A 161 -10.92 7.55 -5.88
N GLU A 162 -10.29 8.67 -6.12
CA GLU A 162 -10.16 9.23 -7.46
C GLU A 162 -9.02 8.56 -8.21
N PHE A 163 -9.14 8.43 -9.53
CA PHE A 163 -8.12 7.78 -10.36
C PHE A 163 -7.46 8.79 -11.29
N TYR A 164 -6.13 8.74 -11.34
CA TYR A 164 -5.33 9.45 -12.32
C TYR A 164 -4.52 8.45 -13.14
N TYR A 165 -4.69 8.48 -14.45
CA TYR A 165 -3.99 7.65 -15.41
C TYR A 165 -3.05 8.51 -16.23
N THR A 166 -1.80 8.05 -16.46
CA THR A 166 -0.81 8.72 -17.30
C THR A 166 -0.08 7.73 -18.16
N ASP A 167 0.32 8.14 -19.38
CA ASP A 167 1.13 7.36 -20.29
C ASP A 167 2.60 7.33 -19.86
N THR A 168 3.01 8.20 -18.94
CA THR A 168 4.37 8.25 -18.41
C THR A 168 4.74 6.91 -17.77
N LEU A 169 5.88 6.34 -18.18
CA LEU A 169 6.37 5.09 -17.62
C LEU A 169 6.82 5.27 -16.15
N TRP A 170 6.70 4.23 -15.34
CA TRP A 170 7.06 4.32 -13.93
C TRP A 170 8.49 4.84 -13.67
N PRO A 171 9.55 4.46 -14.45
CA PRO A 171 10.87 5.02 -14.25
C PRO A 171 10.99 6.52 -14.54
N ASP A 172 10.08 7.07 -15.36
CA ASP A 172 10.06 8.47 -15.78
C ASP A 172 9.04 9.29 -14.98
N PHE A 173 8.32 8.65 -14.03
CA PHE A 173 7.34 9.30 -13.17
C PHE A 173 8.05 10.09 -12.07
N ASP A 174 8.21 11.37 -12.29
CA ASP A 174 8.92 12.30 -11.43
C ASP A 174 7.98 13.19 -10.57
N GLU A 175 8.52 14.22 -9.96
CA GLU A 175 7.80 15.17 -9.11
C GLU A 175 6.80 16.00 -9.92
N GLU A 176 7.13 16.38 -11.16
CA GLU A 176 6.23 17.13 -12.04
C GLU A 176 4.99 16.32 -12.43
N GLU A 177 5.17 15.02 -12.71
CA GLU A 177 4.05 14.12 -12.99
C GLU A 177 3.16 13.91 -11.75
N LEU A 178 3.74 13.85 -10.56
CA LEU A 178 2.98 13.79 -9.32
C LEU A 178 2.18 15.09 -9.10
N ASP A 179 2.77 16.23 -9.34
CA ASP A 179 2.06 17.52 -9.23
C ASP A 179 0.88 17.62 -10.20
N LYS A 180 1.03 17.14 -11.44
CA LYS A 180 -0.08 17.02 -12.41
C LYS A 180 -1.20 16.14 -11.89
N ALA A 181 -0.87 14.99 -11.30
CA ALA A 181 -1.86 14.09 -10.70
C ALA A 181 -2.61 14.74 -9.55
N ILE A 182 -1.91 15.46 -8.66
CA ILE A 182 -2.48 16.17 -7.53
C ILE A 182 -3.36 17.34 -8.02
N ALA A 183 -2.91 18.12 -8.99
CA ALA A 183 -3.70 19.20 -9.56
C ALA A 183 -4.99 18.68 -10.22
N ALA A 184 -4.91 17.56 -10.95
CA ALA A 184 -6.07 16.90 -11.52
C ALA A 184 -7.06 16.44 -10.44
N TYR A 185 -6.57 15.87 -9.33
CA TYR A 185 -7.37 15.49 -8.18
C TYR A 185 -8.06 16.70 -7.54
N GLN A 186 -7.33 17.77 -7.28
CA GLN A 186 -7.85 18.99 -6.65
C GLN A 186 -8.92 19.70 -7.49
N SER A 187 -8.88 19.54 -8.82
CA SER A 187 -9.87 20.13 -9.73
C SER A 187 -11.22 19.39 -9.73
N ARG A 188 -11.33 18.23 -9.10
CA ARG A 188 -12.53 17.40 -9.13
C ARG A 188 -13.51 17.78 -8.01
N ASP A 189 -14.81 17.74 -8.33
CA ASP A 189 -15.88 17.95 -7.35
C ASP A 189 -16.34 16.59 -6.79
N ARG A 190 -15.85 16.25 -5.60
CA ARG A 190 -16.16 14.97 -4.92
C ARG A 190 -17.54 15.04 -4.29
N ARG A 191 -18.47 14.19 -4.73
CA ARG A 191 -19.88 14.22 -4.30
C ARG A 191 -20.27 13.18 -3.27
N PHE A 192 -19.48 12.14 -3.03
CA PHE A 192 -19.73 11.06 -2.06
C PHE A 192 -21.21 10.59 -2.05
N GLY A 193 -21.82 10.42 -3.22
CA GLY A 193 -23.23 10.04 -3.36
C GLY A 193 -24.25 11.14 -3.05
N GLY A 194 -23.82 12.33 -2.65
CA GLY A 194 -24.70 13.49 -2.40
C GLY A 194 -24.92 14.32 -3.66
N VAL A 195 -26.18 14.80 -3.87
CA VAL A 195 -26.49 15.79 -4.90
C VAL A 195 -26.46 17.18 -4.24
N LYS A 196 -25.57 18.07 -4.69
CA LYS A 196 -25.70 19.49 -4.33
C LYS A 196 -27.04 19.99 -4.91
N LYS A 197 -27.95 20.40 -4.04
CA LYS A 197 -29.18 21.13 -4.43
C LYS A 197 -28.83 22.53 -4.88
#